data_bb1b4fcd1f908ea84cd41beace934c84
#
_entry.id   bb1b4fcd1f908ea84cd41beace934c84
#
_cell.length_a   1.000
_cell.length_b   1.000
_cell.length_c   1.000
_cell.angle_alpha   90.00
_cell.angle_beta   90.00
_cell.angle_gamma   90.00
#
_symmetry.space_group_name_H-M   'P 1'
#
loop_
_entity.id
_entity.type
_entity.pdbx_description
1 polymer ?
#
loop_
_entity_poly.entity_id
_entity_poly.type
_entity_poly.pdbx_seq_one_letter_code
_entity_poly.pdbx_strand_id
1 'polypeptide(L)'
;MVWGESFKDDFYELKVAGLTRKLPKVKINDGLAIASFVILGDTELIEKCAEAIILHNDFPRTPLEKIDIFCSPEAKAIPLVHTIARRLEKDYVIARKSGKGYMNDPMIEKVQSITTIGAQTLVLDRCDVKKIEGKKVCIIDDVVSTGGSIIGLQNMLETIDCNIVCKATILLEEAGYDKDDLVYLEKLPIFKLN
;
A
#
# COMPACT_ATOMS: atom_id res chain seq x y z
N MET A 1 -27.08 4.69 -2.40
CA MET A 1 -25.73 5.07 -1.92
C MET A 1 -25.35 6.31 -2.71
N VAL A 2 -25.51 7.49 -2.10
CA VAL A 2 -25.19 8.78 -2.76
C VAL A 2 -23.67 8.90 -2.67
N TRP A 3 -22.99 8.88 -3.79
CA TRP A 3 -21.59 9.25 -3.88
C TRP A 3 -21.48 10.69 -3.37
N GLY A 4 -20.64 10.92 -2.35
CA GLY A 4 -20.51 12.20 -1.70
C GLY A 4 -20.35 13.31 -2.75
N GLU A 5 -20.95 14.46 -2.47
CA GLU A 5 -20.83 15.65 -3.31
C GLU A 5 -19.33 15.93 -3.49
N SER A 6 -18.83 15.64 -4.68
CA SER A 6 -17.50 16.05 -5.08
C SER A 6 -17.52 17.57 -5.14
N PHE A 7 -16.64 18.25 -4.46
CA PHE A 7 -16.33 19.65 -4.72
C PHE A 7 -15.86 19.75 -6.18
N LYS A 8 -16.75 20.09 -7.10
CA LYS A 8 -16.54 19.95 -8.55
C LYS A 8 -15.30 20.66 -9.09
N ASP A 9 -14.62 21.48 -8.28
CA ASP A 9 -13.45 22.28 -8.67
C ASP A 9 -12.37 22.38 -7.60
N ASP A 10 -12.37 21.54 -6.53
CA ASP A 10 -11.35 21.60 -5.50
C ASP A 10 -10.40 20.40 -5.59
N PHE A 11 -9.21 20.66 -6.08
CA PHE A 11 -8.16 19.67 -6.26
C PHE A 11 -6.94 19.99 -5.39
N TYR A 12 -6.27 18.93 -4.96
CA TYR A 12 -4.93 19.01 -4.42
C TYR A 12 -3.92 18.70 -5.53
N GLU A 13 -2.91 19.54 -5.69
CA GLU A 13 -1.84 19.31 -6.66
C GLU A 13 -0.73 18.48 -5.99
N LEU A 14 -0.68 17.19 -6.30
CA LEU A 14 0.35 16.28 -5.86
C LEU A 14 1.56 16.35 -6.78
N LYS A 15 2.76 16.54 -6.19
CA LYS A 15 4.04 16.42 -6.88
C LYS A 15 4.78 15.22 -6.30
N VAL A 16 5.01 14.19 -7.11
CA VAL A 16 5.67 12.95 -6.68
C VAL A 16 6.43 12.32 -7.84
N ALA A 17 7.62 11.81 -7.58
CA ALA A 17 8.48 11.15 -8.57
C ALA A 17 8.70 11.97 -9.85
N GLY A 18 8.81 13.31 -9.74
CA GLY A 18 8.98 14.24 -10.86
C GLY A 18 7.72 14.51 -11.68
N LEU A 19 6.59 13.98 -11.27
CA LEU A 19 5.29 14.18 -11.94
C LEU A 19 4.35 15.04 -11.09
N THR A 20 3.40 15.67 -11.76
CA THR A 20 2.31 16.43 -11.11
C THR A 20 0.97 15.78 -11.47
N ARG A 21 0.11 15.59 -10.45
CA ARG A 21 -1.27 15.08 -10.62
C ARG A 21 -2.25 15.91 -9.81
N LYS A 22 -3.45 16.12 -10.36
CA LYS A 22 -4.56 16.78 -9.66
C LYS A 22 -5.41 15.70 -8.99
N LEU A 23 -5.45 15.69 -7.68
CA LEU A 23 -6.23 14.75 -6.89
C LEU A 23 -7.52 15.43 -6.43
N PRO A 24 -8.71 14.85 -6.70
CA PRO A 24 -9.95 15.41 -6.21
C PRO A 24 -9.98 15.35 -4.68
N LYS A 25 -10.39 16.43 -4.03
CA LYS A 25 -10.67 16.43 -2.60
C LYS A 25 -12.04 15.79 -2.35
N VAL A 26 -12.09 14.82 -1.44
CA VAL A 26 -13.30 14.07 -1.12
C VAL A 26 -13.59 14.18 0.37
N LYS A 27 -14.79 14.61 0.70
CA LYS A 27 -15.28 14.68 2.08
C LYS A 27 -15.49 13.25 2.62
N ILE A 28 -14.87 12.96 3.75
CA ILE A 28 -15.02 11.67 4.46
C ILE A 28 -16.10 11.78 5.53
N ASN A 29 -16.14 12.92 6.24
CA ASN A 29 -17.16 13.26 7.23
C ASN A 29 -17.27 14.80 7.35
N ASP A 30 -18.10 15.29 8.28
CA ASP A 30 -18.35 16.73 8.42
C ASP A 30 -17.12 17.56 8.80
N GLY A 31 -16.10 16.96 9.39
CA GLY A 31 -14.87 17.65 9.79
C GLY A 31 -13.64 17.35 8.96
N LEU A 32 -13.72 16.45 7.98
CA LEU A 32 -12.54 15.91 7.29
C LEU A 32 -12.75 15.64 5.81
N ALA A 33 -11.81 16.14 5.00
CA ALA A 33 -11.63 15.72 3.60
C ALA A 33 -10.21 15.21 3.34
N ILE A 34 -10.06 14.37 2.34
CA ILE A 34 -8.78 13.83 1.88
C ILE A 34 -8.58 14.11 0.39
N ALA A 35 -7.34 14.11 -0.07
CA ALA A 35 -7.04 14.05 -1.49
C ALA A 35 -7.11 12.59 -1.96
N SER A 36 -8.05 12.29 -2.85
CA SER A 36 -8.26 10.91 -3.31
C SER A 36 -7.19 10.51 -4.31
N PHE A 37 -6.23 9.71 -3.84
CA PHE A 37 -5.18 9.14 -4.67
C PHE A 37 -5.60 7.79 -5.24
N VAL A 38 -5.54 7.66 -6.56
CA VAL A 38 -5.81 6.40 -7.28
C VAL A 38 -4.74 6.23 -8.34
N ILE A 39 -3.83 5.28 -8.11
CA ILE A 39 -2.74 4.98 -9.05
C ILE A 39 -3.17 4.05 -10.19
N LEU A 40 -4.30 3.33 -10.02
CA LEU A 40 -4.80 2.37 -11.01
C LEU A 40 -5.07 3.06 -12.35
N GLY A 41 -4.45 2.54 -13.43
CA GLY A 41 -4.62 3.07 -14.77
C GLY A 41 -3.63 4.17 -15.16
N ASP A 42 -2.87 4.75 -14.21
CA ASP A 42 -1.83 5.75 -14.50
C ASP A 42 -0.47 5.05 -14.66
N THR A 43 -0.21 4.53 -15.84
CA THR A 43 1.01 3.75 -16.13
C THR A 43 2.28 4.56 -15.93
N GLU A 44 2.29 5.84 -16.35
CA GLU A 44 3.44 6.72 -16.19
C GLU A 44 3.77 6.94 -14.70
N LEU A 45 2.74 7.20 -13.88
CA LEU A 45 2.90 7.41 -12.45
C LEU A 45 3.41 6.13 -11.76
N ILE A 46 2.86 4.95 -12.13
CA ILE A 46 3.30 3.66 -11.60
C ILE A 46 4.79 3.44 -11.88
N GLU A 47 5.23 3.62 -13.12
CA GLU A 47 6.62 3.39 -13.52
C GLU A 47 7.58 4.37 -12.83
N LYS A 48 7.21 5.66 -12.73
CA LYS A 48 8.03 6.68 -12.06
C LYS A 48 8.09 6.49 -10.55
N CYS A 49 6.98 6.15 -9.90
CA CYS A 49 6.97 5.88 -8.47
C CYS A 49 7.74 4.59 -8.14
N ALA A 50 7.62 3.54 -8.94
CA ALA A 50 8.41 2.31 -8.77
C ALA A 50 9.91 2.59 -8.84
N GLU A 51 10.34 3.37 -9.84
CA GLU A 51 11.73 3.80 -10.00
C GLU A 51 12.20 4.61 -8.78
N ALA A 52 11.40 5.60 -8.35
CA ALA A 52 11.74 6.46 -7.22
C ALA A 52 11.83 5.68 -5.90
N ILE A 53 10.94 4.70 -5.65
CA ILE A 53 11.03 3.82 -4.47
C ILE A 53 12.31 3.00 -4.50
N ILE A 54 12.62 2.35 -5.62
CA ILE A 54 13.85 1.55 -5.79
C ILE A 54 15.10 2.41 -5.57
N LEU A 55 15.07 3.66 -5.98
CA LEU A 55 16.18 4.60 -5.83
C LEU A 55 16.20 5.37 -4.51
N HIS A 56 15.21 5.20 -3.65
CA HIS A 56 15.14 5.89 -2.35
C HIS A 56 16.30 5.47 -1.44
N ASN A 57 16.86 6.42 -0.67
CA ASN A 57 18.04 6.16 0.16
C ASN A 57 17.82 5.09 1.22
N ASP A 58 16.64 5.06 1.82
CA ASP A 58 16.26 4.14 2.88
C ASP A 58 15.69 2.82 2.37
N PHE A 59 15.49 2.68 1.03
CA PHE A 59 15.11 1.40 0.45
C PHE A 59 16.34 0.47 0.42
N PRO A 60 16.20 -0.83 0.76
CA PRO A 60 17.33 -1.76 0.82
C PRO A 60 18.02 -1.91 -0.54
N ARG A 61 19.05 -1.09 -0.78
CA ARG A 61 19.74 -1.04 -2.07
C ARG A 61 20.86 -2.05 -2.21
N THR A 62 21.40 -2.47 -1.11
CA THR A 62 22.63 -3.26 -1.15
C THR A 62 22.62 -4.39 -0.18
N PRO A 63 22.84 -5.49 -0.75
CA PRO A 63 22.58 -5.84 -2.16
C PRO A 63 21.08 -6.09 -2.34
N LEU A 64 20.58 -6.12 -3.55
CA LEU A 64 19.25 -6.62 -3.93
C LEU A 64 18.91 -7.99 -3.30
N GLU A 65 19.92 -8.70 -2.82
CA GLU A 65 19.88 -9.94 -2.03
C GLU A 65 19.15 -9.79 -0.67
N LYS A 66 18.84 -8.55 -0.22
CA LYS A 66 18.11 -8.35 1.04
C LYS A 66 16.60 -8.53 0.91
N ILE A 67 16.04 -8.51 -0.27
CA ILE A 67 14.62 -8.75 -0.53
C ILE A 67 14.50 -9.99 -1.39
N ASP A 68 13.82 -11.00 -0.90
CA ASP A 68 13.57 -12.24 -1.65
C ASP A 68 12.22 -12.19 -2.37
N ILE A 69 11.22 -11.56 -1.76
CA ILE A 69 9.85 -11.50 -2.28
C ILE A 69 9.14 -10.25 -1.77
N PHE A 70 8.20 -9.75 -2.57
CA PHE A 70 7.32 -8.65 -2.18
C PHE A 70 5.96 -9.15 -1.72
N CYS A 71 5.32 -8.42 -0.81
CA CYS A 71 3.94 -8.67 -0.40
C CYS A 71 3.16 -7.35 -0.42
N SER A 72 1.93 -7.38 -0.94
CA SER A 72 1.11 -6.18 -1.06
C SER A 72 -0.35 -6.49 -0.76
N PRO A 73 -1.11 -5.57 -0.12
CA PRO A 73 -2.55 -5.74 0.01
C PRO A 73 -3.28 -5.48 -1.32
N GLU A 74 -4.39 -6.18 -1.54
CA GLU A 74 -5.32 -5.91 -2.65
C GLU A 74 -5.95 -4.51 -2.45
N ALA A 75 -6.16 -3.68 -3.46
CA ALA A 75 -5.99 -3.93 -4.89
C ALA A 75 -5.14 -2.85 -5.58
N LYS A 76 -5.11 -1.60 -5.04
CA LYS A 76 -4.56 -0.43 -5.74
C LYS A 76 -3.05 -0.50 -5.94
N ALA A 77 -2.34 -1.10 -4.99
CA ALA A 77 -0.88 -1.24 -5.06
C ALA A 77 -0.40 -2.39 -5.97
N ILE A 78 -1.31 -3.22 -6.52
CA ILE A 78 -0.92 -4.37 -7.36
C ILE A 78 -0.02 -3.96 -8.56
N PRO A 79 -0.37 -2.94 -9.37
CA PRO A 79 0.51 -2.56 -10.47
C PRO A 79 1.87 -2.01 -10.00
N LEU A 80 1.90 -1.31 -8.86
CA LEU A 80 3.14 -0.81 -8.28
C LEU A 80 4.07 -1.96 -7.84
N VAL A 81 3.56 -2.89 -7.03
CA VAL A 81 4.36 -4.04 -6.56
C VAL A 81 4.81 -4.92 -7.73
N HIS A 82 3.95 -5.12 -8.74
CA HIS A 82 4.33 -5.83 -9.96
C HIS A 82 5.49 -5.14 -10.67
N THR A 83 5.43 -3.82 -10.84
CA THR A 83 6.46 -3.04 -11.53
C THR A 83 7.79 -3.08 -10.76
N ILE A 84 7.77 -2.94 -9.43
CA ILE A 84 8.96 -3.03 -8.58
C ILE A 84 9.56 -4.45 -8.67
N ALA A 85 8.74 -5.48 -8.48
CA ALA A 85 9.16 -6.87 -8.52
C ALA A 85 9.78 -7.24 -9.87
N ARG A 86 9.13 -6.86 -10.99
CA ARG A 86 9.66 -7.05 -12.35
C ARG A 86 11.02 -6.39 -12.56
N ARG A 87 11.19 -5.13 -12.08
CA ARG A 87 12.45 -4.38 -12.23
C ARG A 87 13.59 -4.99 -11.41
N LEU A 88 13.26 -5.64 -10.29
CA LEU A 88 14.22 -6.27 -9.40
C LEU A 88 14.35 -7.78 -9.61
N GLU A 89 13.65 -8.34 -10.63
CA GLU A 89 13.62 -9.78 -10.93
C GLU A 89 13.24 -10.64 -9.73
N LYS A 90 12.20 -10.19 -8.97
CA LYS A 90 11.67 -10.86 -7.80
C LYS A 90 10.21 -11.24 -8.00
N ASP A 91 9.75 -12.22 -7.22
CA ASP A 91 8.33 -12.57 -7.12
C ASP A 91 7.59 -11.65 -6.16
N TYR A 92 6.27 -11.70 -6.24
CA TYR A 92 5.40 -11.03 -5.27
C TYR A 92 4.14 -11.85 -4.98
N VAL A 93 3.53 -11.61 -3.82
CA VAL A 93 2.23 -12.16 -3.42
C VAL A 93 1.26 -11.03 -3.06
N ILE A 94 -0.03 -11.31 -3.20
CA ILE A 94 -1.09 -10.36 -2.90
C ILE A 94 -1.97 -10.90 -1.78
N ALA A 95 -2.00 -10.20 -0.65
CA ALA A 95 -2.98 -10.44 0.41
C ALA A 95 -4.34 -9.89 -0.03
N ARG A 96 -5.31 -10.78 -0.22
CA ARG A 96 -6.62 -10.47 -0.78
C ARG A 96 -7.57 -9.97 0.31
N LYS A 97 -8.57 -9.17 -0.08
CA LYS A 97 -9.61 -8.68 0.86
C LYS A 97 -10.70 -9.71 1.18
N SER A 98 -10.72 -10.83 0.47
CA SER A 98 -11.67 -11.92 0.71
C SER A 98 -11.12 -13.25 0.24
N GLY A 99 -11.47 -14.34 0.95
CA GLY A 99 -11.21 -15.70 0.49
C GLY A 99 -11.95 -16.00 -0.83
N LYS A 100 -11.37 -16.88 -1.63
CA LYS A 100 -11.97 -17.37 -2.89
C LYS A 100 -12.18 -18.87 -2.80
N GLY A 101 -13.20 -19.37 -3.47
CA GLY A 101 -13.58 -20.79 -3.41
C GLY A 101 -12.52 -21.78 -3.90
N TYR A 102 -11.47 -21.31 -4.57
CA TYR A 102 -10.34 -22.13 -5.00
C TYR A 102 -9.16 -22.15 -4.02
N MET A 103 -9.20 -21.29 -2.98
CA MET A 103 -8.13 -21.25 -1.98
C MET A 103 -8.18 -22.49 -1.10
N ASN A 104 -7.01 -23.01 -0.79
CA ASN A 104 -6.85 -24.18 0.06
C ASN A 104 -6.19 -23.75 1.38
N ASP A 105 -6.86 -23.99 2.51
CA ASP A 105 -6.38 -23.65 3.87
C ASP A 105 -5.84 -22.21 3.97
N PRO A 106 -6.66 -21.19 3.64
CA PRO A 106 -6.20 -19.82 3.60
C PRO A 106 -5.95 -19.27 5.01
N MET A 107 -4.86 -18.51 5.14
CA MET A 107 -4.59 -17.70 6.31
C MET A 107 -5.45 -16.42 6.25
N ILE A 108 -6.10 -16.06 7.35
CA ILE A 108 -7.02 -14.92 7.44
C ILE A 108 -6.63 -14.03 8.61
N GLU A 109 -6.38 -12.75 8.33
CA GLU A 109 -6.14 -11.72 9.33
C GLU A 109 -7.25 -10.67 9.30
N LYS A 110 -7.75 -10.27 10.47
CA LYS A 110 -8.76 -9.21 10.61
C LYS A 110 -8.08 -7.87 10.81
N VAL A 111 -8.33 -6.94 9.90
CA VAL A 111 -7.76 -5.60 9.91
C VAL A 111 -8.82 -4.60 10.37
N GLN A 112 -8.49 -3.78 11.36
CA GLN A 112 -9.30 -2.63 11.72
C GLN A 112 -8.87 -1.42 10.88
N SER A 113 -9.78 -0.87 10.07
CA SER A 113 -9.56 0.37 9.33
C SER A 113 -10.54 1.44 9.84
N ILE A 114 -10.02 2.62 10.12
CA ILE A 114 -10.85 3.76 10.57
C ILE A 114 -11.68 4.35 9.41
N THR A 115 -11.23 4.15 8.17
CA THR A 115 -11.85 4.74 6.97
C THR A 115 -12.89 3.84 6.32
N THR A 116 -13.03 2.61 6.73
CA THR A 116 -14.00 1.66 6.14
C THR A 116 -14.98 1.20 7.19
N ILE A 117 -16.28 1.34 6.90
CA ILE A 117 -17.36 0.79 7.75
C ILE A 117 -17.30 -0.73 7.66
N GLY A 118 -16.80 -1.39 8.72
CA GLY A 118 -16.70 -2.85 8.84
C GLY A 118 -15.27 -3.36 9.00
N ALA A 119 -15.14 -4.55 9.57
CA ALA A 119 -13.85 -5.24 9.67
C ALA A 119 -13.39 -5.64 8.26
N GLN A 120 -12.21 -5.19 7.85
CA GLN A 120 -11.56 -5.70 6.65
C GLN A 120 -10.81 -6.98 7.00
N THR A 121 -10.69 -7.87 6.04
CA THR A 121 -9.87 -9.07 6.17
C THR A 121 -8.75 -9.03 5.15
N LEU A 122 -7.59 -9.57 5.53
CA LEU A 122 -6.54 -9.95 4.60
C LEU A 122 -6.49 -11.47 4.54
N VAL A 123 -6.31 -12.00 3.35
CA VAL A 123 -6.33 -13.45 3.10
C VAL A 123 -5.16 -13.82 2.20
N LEU A 124 -4.33 -14.75 2.66
CA LEU A 124 -3.29 -15.40 1.85
C LEU A 124 -3.65 -16.87 1.64
N ASP A 125 -3.56 -17.33 0.40
CA ASP A 125 -3.70 -18.76 0.09
C ASP A 125 -2.48 -19.53 0.64
N ARG A 126 -2.66 -20.79 0.97
CA ARG A 126 -1.57 -21.65 1.46
C ARG A 126 -0.38 -21.74 0.50
N CYS A 127 -0.63 -21.71 -0.79
CA CYS A 127 0.43 -21.70 -1.80
C CYS A 127 1.27 -20.39 -1.76
N ASP A 128 0.66 -19.26 -1.41
CA ASP A 128 1.35 -17.98 -1.27
C ASP A 128 2.12 -17.91 0.07
N VAL A 129 1.56 -18.48 1.15
CA VAL A 129 2.27 -18.64 2.42
C VAL A 129 3.59 -19.41 2.21
N LYS A 130 3.55 -20.53 1.48
CA LYS A 130 4.75 -21.33 1.17
C LYS A 130 5.81 -20.58 0.36
N LYS A 131 5.43 -19.60 -0.47
CA LYS A 131 6.39 -18.75 -1.19
C LYS A 131 7.10 -17.77 -0.25
N ILE A 132 6.48 -17.41 0.86
CA ILE A 132 6.97 -16.44 1.84
C ILE A 132 7.85 -17.11 2.91
N GLU A 133 7.56 -18.35 3.27
CA GLU A 133 8.27 -19.10 4.31
C GLU A 133 9.81 -19.06 4.09
N GLY A 134 10.56 -18.69 5.13
CA GLY A 134 12.02 -18.55 5.13
C GLY A 134 12.56 -17.35 4.33
N LYS A 135 11.70 -16.43 3.85
CA LYS A 135 12.08 -15.33 2.96
C LYS A 135 12.22 -13.99 3.68
N LYS A 136 13.00 -13.12 3.07
CA LYS A 136 13.08 -11.69 3.38
C LYS A 136 12.02 -10.95 2.58
N VAL A 137 11.03 -10.41 3.26
CA VAL A 137 9.83 -9.83 2.66
C VAL A 137 9.90 -8.30 2.71
N CYS A 138 9.55 -7.65 1.60
CA CYS A 138 9.26 -6.23 1.57
C CYS A 138 7.75 -6.02 1.35
N ILE A 139 7.11 -5.22 2.21
CA ILE A 139 5.70 -4.86 2.06
C ILE A 139 5.60 -3.60 1.20
N ILE A 140 4.72 -3.60 0.20
CA ILE A 140 4.45 -2.46 -0.69
C ILE A 140 2.97 -2.10 -0.63
N ASP A 141 2.66 -0.80 -0.43
CA ASP A 141 1.29 -0.27 -0.58
C ASP A 141 1.32 1.01 -1.44
N ASP A 142 0.16 1.53 -1.86
CA ASP A 142 0.06 2.80 -2.60
C ASP A 142 0.00 4.00 -1.67
N VAL A 143 -0.79 3.93 -0.62
CA VAL A 143 -0.97 4.97 0.41
C VAL A 143 -1.05 4.34 1.79
N VAL A 144 -0.27 4.84 2.71
CA VAL A 144 -0.41 4.53 4.13
C VAL A 144 -1.04 5.72 4.84
N SER A 145 -2.24 5.53 5.39
CA SER A 145 -2.99 6.52 6.16
C SER A 145 -2.78 6.26 7.66
N THR A 146 -3.70 5.60 8.33
CA THR A 146 -3.55 5.16 9.74
C THR A 146 -2.71 3.90 9.90
N GLY A 147 -2.30 3.29 8.80
CA GLY A 147 -1.50 2.08 8.77
C GLY A 147 -2.29 0.76 8.89
N GLY A 148 -3.63 0.81 8.91
CA GLY A 148 -4.45 -0.39 9.12
C GLY A 148 -4.08 -1.56 8.21
N SER A 149 -3.97 -1.33 6.88
CA SER A 149 -3.63 -2.39 5.91
C SER A 149 -2.21 -2.90 6.09
N ILE A 150 -1.23 -2.00 6.24
CA ILE A 150 0.18 -2.37 6.33
C ILE A 150 0.51 -3.06 7.66
N ILE A 151 -0.12 -2.63 8.77
CA ILE A 151 0.02 -3.26 10.09
C ILE A 151 -0.68 -4.63 10.08
N GLY A 152 -1.88 -4.73 9.52
CA GLY A 152 -2.57 -6.01 9.42
C GLY A 152 -1.79 -7.02 8.57
N LEU A 153 -1.20 -6.57 7.46
CA LEU A 153 -0.33 -7.44 6.66
C LEU A 153 0.95 -7.81 7.40
N GLN A 154 1.55 -6.88 8.14
CA GLN A 154 2.70 -7.18 9.01
C GLN A 154 2.34 -8.24 10.05
N ASN A 155 1.24 -8.08 10.79
CA ASN A 155 0.80 -9.05 11.79
C ASN A 155 0.59 -10.44 11.18
N MET A 156 -0.02 -10.53 10.00
CA MET A 156 -0.19 -11.78 9.27
C MET A 156 1.17 -12.42 8.94
N LEU A 157 2.10 -11.65 8.39
CA LEU A 157 3.43 -12.13 8.01
C LEU A 157 4.27 -12.56 9.23
N GLU A 158 4.12 -11.90 10.38
CA GLU A 158 4.78 -12.26 11.64
C GLU A 158 4.36 -13.64 12.19
N THR A 159 3.21 -14.17 11.73
CA THR A 159 2.79 -15.55 12.05
C THR A 159 3.37 -16.59 11.08
N ILE A 160 4.04 -16.15 10.02
CA ILE A 160 4.75 -16.97 9.06
C ILE A 160 6.25 -16.90 9.40
N ASP A 161 6.98 -17.99 9.26
CA ASP A 161 8.45 -17.98 9.39
C ASP A 161 9.07 -17.18 8.23
N CYS A 162 9.09 -15.86 8.37
CA CYS A 162 9.70 -14.94 7.41
C CYS A 162 10.28 -13.70 8.11
N ASN A 163 11.10 -12.93 7.41
CA ASN A 163 11.71 -11.72 7.92
C ASN A 163 11.25 -10.49 7.13
N ILE A 164 10.47 -9.60 7.74
CA ILE A 164 10.07 -8.33 7.12
C ILE A 164 11.25 -7.37 7.21
N VAL A 165 11.87 -7.08 6.07
CA VAL A 165 13.08 -6.24 5.97
C VAL A 165 12.82 -4.83 5.52
N CYS A 166 11.65 -4.55 4.95
CA CYS A 166 11.27 -3.23 4.42
C CYS A 166 9.76 -3.08 4.34
N LYS A 167 9.30 -1.87 4.53
CA LYS A 167 7.95 -1.41 4.15
C LYS A 167 8.08 -0.16 3.31
N ALA A 168 7.37 -0.08 2.17
CA ALA A 168 7.44 1.09 1.31
C ALA A 168 6.06 1.43 0.70
N THR A 169 5.84 2.72 0.49
CA THR A 169 4.63 3.26 -0.12
C THR A 169 4.95 4.47 -0.99
N ILE A 170 4.03 4.86 -1.85
CA ILE A 170 4.16 6.13 -2.58
C ILE A 170 3.89 7.29 -1.64
N LEU A 171 2.76 7.24 -0.92
CA LEU A 171 2.31 8.35 -0.10
C LEU A 171 2.11 7.95 1.37
N LEU A 172 2.60 8.79 2.27
CA LEU A 172 2.23 8.77 3.68
C LEU A 172 1.20 9.86 3.93
N GLU A 173 -0.06 9.48 4.17
CA GLU A 173 -1.11 10.43 4.54
C GLU A 173 -0.93 10.87 6.00
N GLU A 174 -1.08 12.17 6.27
CA GLU A 174 -0.91 12.74 7.61
C GLU A 174 -2.09 12.43 8.53
N ALA A 175 -2.43 11.15 8.64
CA ALA A 175 -3.62 10.62 9.32
C ALA A 175 -3.31 9.76 10.56
N GLY A 176 -2.05 9.68 11.00
CA GLY A 176 -1.70 9.08 12.29
C GLY A 176 -0.81 7.83 12.26
N TYR A 177 -0.25 7.43 11.11
CA TYR A 177 0.85 6.47 11.12
C TYR A 177 2.13 7.18 11.57
N ASP A 178 2.66 6.80 12.73
CA ASP A 178 3.75 7.48 13.45
C ASP A 178 5.04 6.66 13.59
N LYS A 179 5.15 5.54 12.87
CA LYS A 179 6.33 4.67 12.93
C LYS A 179 7.39 5.11 11.92
N ASP A 180 8.66 5.09 12.33
CA ASP A 180 9.82 5.44 11.51
C ASP A 180 10.33 4.28 10.64
N ASP A 181 9.49 3.28 10.35
CA ASP A 181 9.86 2.04 9.66
C ASP A 181 9.30 1.94 8.23
N LEU A 182 8.86 3.08 7.68
CA LEU A 182 8.22 3.15 6.36
C LEU A 182 9.00 4.05 5.41
N VAL A 183 9.41 3.50 4.28
CA VAL A 183 9.90 4.28 3.15
C VAL A 183 8.73 4.87 2.39
N TYR A 184 8.72 6.18 2.14
CA TYR A 184 7.69 6.84 1.35
C TYR A 184 8.29 7.95 0.47
N LEU A 185 7.62 8.27 -0.63
CA LEU A 185 8.13 9.27 -1.56
C LEU A 185 7.65 10.69 -1.19
N GLU A 186 6.39 10.82 -0.74
CA GLU A 186 5.81 12.13 -0.45
C GLU A 186 4.73 12.01 0.64
N LYS A 187 4.49 13.10 1.37
CA LYS A 187 3.39 13.22 2.32
C LYS A 187 2.11 13.68 1.63
N LEU A 188 0.99 13.14 2.07
CA LEU A 188 -0.33 13.53 1.60
C LEU A 188 -1.10 14.21 2.73
N PRO A 189 -1.47 15.52 2.60
CA PRO A 189 -2.17 16.22 3.65
C PRO A 189 -3.61 15.74 3.80
N ILE A 190 -4.14 15.89 5.01
CA ILE A 190 -5.58 15.83 5.29
C ILE A 190 -6.13 17.25 5.42
N PHE A 191 -7.41 17.46 5.10
CA PHE A 191 -8.05 18.78 5.09
C PHE A 191 -9.14 18.82 6.15
N LYS A 192 -8.97 19.71 7.14
CA LYS A 192 -10.02 19.99 8.13
C LYS A 192 -11.09 20.85 7.48
N LEU A 193 -12.34 20.45 7.61
CA LEU A 193 -13.49 21.22 7.16
C LEU A 193 -14.01 22.03 8.38
N ASN A 194 -14.31 23.31 8.15
CA ASN A 194 -14.88 24.21 9.17
C ASN A 194 -16.39 24.09 9.21
#